data_47ac02c511a8a206b5e3accc25365765
#
_entry.id   47ac02c511a8a206b5e3accc25365765
#
_cell.length_a   1.000
_cell.length_b   1.000
_cell.length_c   1.000
_cell.angle_alpha   90.00
_cell.angle_beta   90.00
_cell.angle_gamma   90.00
#
_symmetry.space_group_name_H-M   'P 1'
#
loop_
_entity.id
_entity.type
_entity.pdbx_description
1 polymer ?
#
loop_
_entity_poly.entity_id
_entity_poly.type
_entity_poly.pdbx_seq_one_letter_code
_entity_poly.pdbx_strand_id
1 'polypeptide(L)'
;CKTNFERCDGNIVMKWTVADDMKSLSNRVDIVKDIQFKPYASDQPFGGPGAHNGGRIRIGPDGYLWVGTGDRHRGICPQDNSLICGVVLRIDGDGNGHGGNKIAADKRIYTYGHRNVQGIDFRPSDGRAFTAEHGPWHNDEITMLVNGGNGGWDPAEKRGGRGACPDQYCGYEPNQ
;
A
#
# COMPACT_ATOMS: atom_id res chain seq x y z
N CYS A 1 -12.63 -11.33 2.56
CA CYS A 1 -14.07 -11.03 2.68
C CYS A 1 -14.84 -11.96 1.75
N LYS A 2 -15.67 -12.84 2.25
CA LYS A 2 -16.34 -13.82 1.38
C LYS A 2 -17.61 -13.28 0.71
N THR A 3 -18.35 -12.39 1.32
CA THR A 3 -19.63 -11.90 0.76
C THR A 3 -20.14 -10.59 1.36
N ASN A 4 -19.46 -10.02 2.35
CA ASN A 4 -19.94 -8.81 3.00
C ASN A 4 -18.73 -7.96 3.46
N PHE A 5 -18.61 -6.77 2.89
CA PHE A 5 -17.56 -5.80 3.25
C PHE A 5 -17.57 -5.37 4.73
N GLU A 6 -18.68 -5.55 5.42
CA GLU A 6 -18.80 -5.24 6.85
C GLU A 6 -17.88 -6.11 7.73
N ARG A 7 -17.42 -7.26 7.21
CA ARG A 7 -16.57 -8.22 7.92
C ARG A 7 -15.14 -8.29 7.37
N CYS A 8 -14.73 -7.28 6.64
CA CYS A 8 -13.38 -7.22 6.10
C CYS A 8 -12.45 -6.55 7.10
N ASP A 9 -11.50 -7.32 7.61
CA ASP A 9 -10.51 -6.84 8.59
C ASP A 9 -9.20 -6.37 7.95
N GLY A 10 -8.99 -6.67 6.67
CA GLY A 10 -7.77 -6.30 5.96
C GLY A 10 -7.74 -6.76 4.50
N ASN A 11 -6.73 -6.29 3.78
CA ASN A 11 -6.34 -6.83 2.49
C ASN A 11 -5.30 -7.93 2.69
N ILE A 12 -5.27 -8.89 1.77
CA ILE A 12 -4.40 -10.05 1.86
C ILE A 12 -3.64 -10.18 0.55
N VAL A 13 -2.33 -10.39 0.62
CA VAL A 13 -1.56 -10.94 -0.50
C VAL A 13 -1.51 -12.45 -0.34
N MET A 14 -1.90 -13.16 -1.38
CA MET A 14 -1.92 -14.62 -1.38
C MET A 14 -1.27 -15.18 -2.62
N LYS A 15 -0.73 -16.39 -2.52
CA LYS A 15 -0.25 -17.17 -3.65
C LYS A 15 -1.03 -18.47 -3.80
N TRP A 16 -1.08 -18.96 -5.02
CA TRP A 16 -1.74 -20.19 -5.40
C TRP A 16 -0.86 -20.99 -6.34
N THR A 17 -1.02 -22.31 -6.36
CA THR A 17 -0.50 -23.16 -7.42
C THR A 17 -1.52 -23.21 -8.54
N VAL A 18 -1.11 -22.85 -9.75
CA VAL A 18 -1.92 -22.99 -10.96
C VAL A 18 -1.69 -24.40 -11.52
N ALA A 19 -2.75 -25.10 -11.87
CA ALA A 19 -2.63 -26.41 -12.54
C ALA A 19 -2.03 -26.25 -13.95
N ASP A 20 -1.38 -27.30 -14.45
CA ASP A 20 -0.72 -27.29 -15.77
C ASP A 20 -1.67 -26.94 -16.92
N ASP A 21 -2.93 -27.33 -16.80
CA ASP A 21 -3.97 -27.01 -17.78
C ASP A 21 -4.54 -25.60 -17.64
N MET A 22 -4.06 -24.81 -16.69
CA MET A 22 -4.47 -23.42 -16.38
C MET A 22 -5.95 -23.28 -15.97
N LYS A 23 -6.64 -24.35 -15.55
CA LYS A 23 -8.09 -24.33 -15.27
C LYS A 23 -8.43 -24.36 -13.78
N SER A 24 -7.47 -24.61 -12.92
CA SER A 24 -7.71 -24.68 -11.48
C SER A 24 -6.57 -24.12 -10.66
N LEU A 25 -6.92 -23.72 -9.43
CA LEU A 25 -6.00 -23.21 -8.42
C LEU A 25 -6.03 -24.13 -7.20
N SER A 26 -4.86 -24.39 -6.63
CA SER A 26 -4.70 -25.17 -5.38
C SER A 26 -3.67 -24.54 -4.47
N ASN A 27 -3.45 -25.12 -3.31
CA ASN A 27 -2.38 -24.76 -2.38
C ASN A 27 -2.34 -23.25 -2.05
N ARG A 28 -3.49 -22.68 -1.68
CA ARG A 28 -3.56 -21.29 -1.22
C ARG A 28 -2.66 -21.06 0.00
N VAL A 29 -1.81 -20.05 -0.09
CA VAL A 29 -1.02 -19.54 1.04
C VAL A 29 -1.22 -18.03 1.14
N ASP A 30 -1.63 -17.56 2.31
CA ASP A 30 -1.75 -16.13 2.60
C ASP A 30 -0.39 -15.63 3.11
N ILE A 31 0.31 -14.84 2.31
CA ILE A 31 1.70 -14.40 2.56
C ILE A 31 1.80 -13.05 3.28
N VAL A 32 0.81 -12.15 3.09
CA VAL A 32 0.65 -10.94 3.90
C VAL A 32 -0.81 -10.83 4.30
N LYS A 33 -1.10 -10.69 5.60
CA LYS A 33 -2.47 -10.75 6.14
C LYS A 33 -2.92 -9.49 6.86
N ASP A 34 -2.02 -8.57 7.09
CA ASP A 34 -2.17 -7.41 7.97
C ASP A 34 -2.13 -6.07 7.22
N ILE A 35 -2.39 -6.10 5.91
CA ILE A 35 -2.54 -4.87 5.12
C ILE A 35 -3.86 -4.22 5.54
N GLN A 36 -3.77 -2.99 5.99
CA GLN A 36 -4.90 -2.23 6.49
C GLN A 36 -5.97 -2.01 5.41
N PHE A 37 -7.23 -2.05 5.82
CA PHE A 37 -8.40 -1.90 4.97
C PHE A 37 -9.29 -0.77 5.50
N LYS A 38 -9.94 -0.02 4.62
CA LYS A 38 -10.97 0.93 5.02
C LYS A 38 -12.26 0.17 5.33
N PRO A 39 -12.72 0.08 6.60
CA PRO A 39 -13.90 -0.68 6.96
C PRO A 39 -15.18 -0.01 6.46
N TYR A 40 -16.27 -0.78 6.42
CA TYR A 40 -17.60 -0.29 6.06
C TYR A 40 -18.09 0.80 7.02
N ALA A 41 -17.90 0.59 8.31
CA ALA A 41 -18.27 1.52 9.37
C ALA A 41 -17.22 2.63 9.61
N SER A 42 -16.44 2.96 8.58
CA SER A 42 -15.49 4.06 8.67
C SER A 42 -16.24 5.38 8.81
N ASP A 43 -15.77 6.23 9.68
CA ASP A 43 -16.21 7.62 9.85
C ASP A 43 -15.82 8.54 8.68
N GLN A 44 -14.98 8.04 7.77
CA GLN A 44 -14.56 8.76 6.57
C GLN A 44 -15.68 8.79 5.53
N PRO A 45 -16.20 9.98 5.17
CA PRO A 45 -17.40 10.09 4.33
C PRO A 45 -17.14 9.75 2.85
N PHE A 46 -15.89 9.75 2.40
CA PHE A 46 -15.55 9.62 0.99
C PHE A 46 -14.97 8.24 0.64
N GLY A 47 -15.22 7.80 -0.61
CA GLY A 47 -14.60 6.63 -1.18
C GLY A 47 -15.14 5.28 -0.73
N GLY A 48 -16.10 5.21 0.18
CA GLY A 48 -16.72 3.94 0.62
C GLY A 48 -15.75 2.92 1.21
N PRO A 49 -16.23 1.71 1.53
CA PRO A 49 -15.39 0.60 2.00
C PRO A 49 -14.36 0.21 0.96
N GLY A 50 -13.14 -0.09 1.40
CA GLY A 50 -12.06 -0.50 0.51
C GLY A 50 -11.43 0.61 -0.33
N ALA A 51 -11.80 1.87 -0.12
CA ALA A 51 -11.13 2.97 -0.81
C ALA A 51 -9.66 3.10 -0.37
N HIS A 52 -8.80 3.55 -1.27
CA HIS A 52 -7.36 3.70 -1.07
C HIS A 52 -6.68 2.41 -0.59
N ASN A 53 -6.92 1.33 -1.27
CA ASN A 53 -6.27 0.05 -0.98
C ASN A 53 -4.94 -0.16 -1.70
N GLY A 54 -4.62 0.66 -2.71
CA GLY A 54 -3.52 0.38 -3.62
C GLY A 54 -3.78 -0.91 -4.42
N GLY A 55 -2.98 -1.95 -4.18
CA GLY A 55 -3.24 -3.30 -4.69
C GLY A 55 -2.38 -3.69 -5.89
N ARG A 56 -1.45 -2.87 -6.34
CA ARG A 56 -0.51 -3.25 -7.39
C ARG A 56 0.53 -4.23 -6.84
N ILE A 57 0.70 -5.34 -7.55
CA ILE A 57 1.74 -6.34 -7.28
C ILE A 57 2.61 -6.48 -8.53
N ARG A 58 3.92 -6.52 -8.33
CA ARG A 58 4.92 -6.81 -9.36
C ARG A 58 6.02 -7.69 -8.80
N ILE A 59 6.60 -8.52 -9.65
CA ILE A 59 7.89 -9.16 -9.35
C ILE A 59 8.97 -8.23 -9.88
N GLY A 60 9.87 -7.82 -8.99
CA GLY A 60 10.99 -6.96 -9.33
C GLY A 60 12.12 -7.73 -10.04
N PRO A 61 13.07 -7.01 -10.64
CA PRO A 61 14.25 -7.61 -11.28
C PRO A 61 15.13 -8.39 -10.31
N ASP A 62 14.93 -8.19 -9.02
CA ASP A 62 15.59 -8.89 -7.91
C ASP A 62 14.86 -10.17 -7.47
N GLY A 63 13.74 -10.53 -8.14
CA GLY A 63 12.91 -11.68 -7.82
C GLY A 63 11.98 -11.52 -6.62
N TYR A 64 11.96 -10.35 -5.96
CA TYR A 64 11.07 -10.07 -4.85
C TYR A 64 9.70 -9.56 -5.33
N LEU A 65 8.67 -9.79 -4.52
CA LEU A 65 7.37 -9.19 -4.71
C LEU A 65 7.38 -7.75 -4.19
N TRP A 66 6.89 -6.84 -5.02
CA TRP A 66 6.66 -5.46 -4.69
C TRP A 66 5.16 -5.21 -4.64
N VAL A 67 4.68 -4.69 -3.51
CA VAL A 67 3.25 -4.51 -3.25
C VAL A 67 2.99 -3.08 -2.81
N GLY A 68 2.23 -2.35 -3.61
CA GLY A 68 1.77 -1.00 -3.26
C GLY A 68 0.47 -1.05 -2.45
N THR A 69 0.42 -0.31 -1.36
CA THR A 69 -0.77 -0.16 -0.52
C THR A 69 -1.27 1.28 -0.54
N GLY A 70 -2.48 1.50 -0.06
CA GLY A 70 -3.03 2.84 0.13
C GLY A 70 -3.15 3.20 1.61
N ASP A 71 -3.40 4.47 1.89
CA ASP A 71 -3.54 5.04 3.23
C ASP A 71 -4.90 4.75 3.89
N ARG A 72 -5.80 4.03 3.17
CA ARG A 72 -7.17 3.70 3.61
C ARG A 72 -7.99 4.92 4.09
N HIS A 73 -7.70 6.11 3.64
CA HIS A 73 -8.24 7.38 4.14
C HIS A 73 -7.96 7.62 5.64
N ARG A 74 -6.88 7.10 6.17
CA ARG A 74 -6.47 7.38 7.55
C ARG A 74 -5.18 8.18 7.57
N GLY A 75 -5.27 9.45 7.91
CA GLY A 75 -4.20 10.41 7.76
C GLY A 75 -2.91 10.08 8.51
N ILE A 76 -3.00 9.39 9.66
CA ILE A 76 -1.81 8.97 10.42
C ILE A 76 -1.05 7.81 9.76
N CYS A 77 -1.75 7.02 8.94
CA CYS A 77 -1.25 5.76 8.40
C CYS A 77 0.05 5.89 7.62
N PRO A 78 0.16 6.78 6.61
CA PRO A 78 1.32 6.82 5.73
C PRO A 78 2.64 7.13 6.45
N GLN A 79 2.57 7.80 7.60
CA GLN A 79 3.75 8.20 8.38
C GLN A 79 4.02 7.29 9.59
N ASP A 80 3.20 6.26 9.80
CA ASP A 80 3.38 5.27 10.85
C ASP A 80 3.99 3.98 10.30
N ASN A 81 5.29 3.84 10.38
CA ASN A 81 6.04 2.70 9.85
C ASN A 81 5.80 1.37 10.59
N SER A 82 4.97 1.36 11.62
CA SER A 82 4.48 0.14 12.28
C SER A 82 3.22 -0.43 11.63
N LEU A 83 2.65 0.30 10.66
CA LEU A 83 1.42 -0.06 9.96
C LEU A 83 1.69 -0.32 8.48
N ILE A 84 0.97 -1.28 7.89
CA ILE A 84 1.02 -1.55 6.45
C ILE A 84 -0.14 -0.82 5.77
N CYS A 85 0.01 0.50 5.63
CA CYS A 85 -0.88 1.36 4.88
C CYS A 85 -0.14 2.60 4.36
N GLY A 86 -0.33 2.94 3.09
CA GLY A 86 0.43 3.98 2.43
C GLY A 86 1.93 3.65 2.34
N VAL A 87 2.24 2.40 2.01
CA VAL A 87 3.61 1.90 1.91
C VAL A 87 3.82 1.08 0.64
N VAL A 88 5.07 0.91 0.24
CA VAL A 88 5.47 -0.09 -0.74
C VAL A 88 6.26 -1.17 -0.01
N LEU A 89 5.79 -2.40 -0.12
CA LEU A 89 6.46 -3.58 0.41
C LEU A 89 7.43 -4.15 -0.62
N ARG A 90 8.56 -4.72 -0.13
CA ARG A 90 9.47 -5.55 -0.91
C ARG A 90 9.74 -6.83 -0.11
N ILE A 91 9.12 -7.91 -0.52
CA ILE A 91 9.00 -9.17 0.24
C ILE A 91 9.35 -10.37 -0.64
N ASP A 92 9.74 -11.48 -0.02
CA ASP A 92 9.88 -12.76 -0.70
C ASP A 92 8.52 -13.46 -0.94
N GLY A 93 8.56 -14.64 -1.55
CA GLY A 93 7.37 -15.44 -1.82
C GLY A 93 6.68 -16.02 -0.58
N ASP A 94 7.25 -15.85 0.60
CA ASP A 94 6.68 -16.27 1.88
C ASP A 94 6.25 -15.09 2.75
N GLY A 95 6.43 -13.87 2.24
CA GLY A 95 6.00 -12.63 2.89
C GLY A 95 7.04 -12.01 3.82
N ASN A 96 8.26 -12.55 3.86
CA ASN A 96 9.34 -11.96 4.64
C ASN A 96 9.94 -10.76 3.91
N GLY A 97 10.28 -9.72 4.66
CA GLY A 97 10.94 -8.54 4.13
C GLY A 97 12.34 -8.83 3.61
N HIS A 98 12.75 -8.15 2.55
CA HIS A 98 14.12 -8.22 2.06
C HIS A 98 15.11 -7.70 3.12
N GLY A 99 16.18 -8.43 3.39
CA GLY A 99 17.15 -8.10 4.43
C GLY A 99 17.81 -6.73 4.29
N GLY A 100 17.88 -6.19 3.08
CA GLY A 100 18.40 -4.86 2.77
C GLY A 100 17.37 -3.73 2.91
N ASN A 101 16.11 -3.99 3.25
CA ASN A 101 15.12 -2.94 3.49
C ASN A 101 15.53 -2.13 4.73
N LYS A 102 15.46 -0.79 4.60
CA LYS A 102 16.00 0.12 5.62
C LYS A 102 15.02 0.47 6.74
N ILE A 103 13.73 0.27 6.55
CA ILE A 103 12.72 0.55 7.58
C ILE A 103 12.86 -0.47 8.72
N ALA A 104 13.21 0.00 9.90
CA ALA A 104 13.50 -0.87 11.03
C ALA A 104 12.24 -1.42 11.70
N ALA A 105 11.16 -0.64 11.72
CA ALA A 105 9.90 -0.99 12.38
C ALA A 105 9.21 -2.19 11.72
N ASP A 106 9.26 -2.27 10.38
CA ASP A 106 8.80 -3.44 9.63
C ASP A 106 9.70 -3.67 8.42
N LYS A 107 10.44 -4.77 8.42
CA LYS A 107 11.39 -5.11 7.35
C LYS A 107 10.74 -5.43 6.01
N ARG A 108 9.43 -5.58 5.94
CA ARG A 108 8.69 -5.72 4.69
C ARG A 108 8.58 -4.41 3.92
N ILE A 109 8.66 -3.27 4.61
CA ILE A 109 8.49 -1.93 4.04
C ILE A 109 9.78 -1.49 3.33
N TYR A 110 9.64 -1.13 2.05
CA TYR A 110 10.69 -0.52 1.25
C TYR A 110 10.64 1.00 1.29
N THR A 111 9.43 1.59 1.11
CA THR A 111 9.15 3.03 1.24
C THR A 111 7.80 3.24 1.94
N TYR A 112 7.59 4.42 2.49
CA TYR A 112 6.38 4.83 3.21
C TYR A 112 5.97 6.26 2.80
N GLY A 113 4.91 6.78 3.39
CA GLY A 113 4.43 8.13 3.08
C GLY A 113 3.73 8.23 1.73
N HIS A 114 2.99 7.17 1.36
CA HIS A 114 2.21 7.10 0.12
C HIS A 114 0.72 7.25 0.40
N ARG A 115 0.00 7.86 -0.56
CA ARG A 115 -1.44 8.00 -0.48
C ARG A 115 -2.18 6.78 -1.03
N ASN A 116 -2.00 6.48 -2.31
CA ASN A 116 -2.71 5.37 -2.96
C ASN A 116 -1.94 4.85 -4.18
N VAL A 117 -1.01 3.96 -3.93
CA VAL A 117 -0.13 3.40 -4.96
C VAL A 117 -0.91 2.41 -5.84
N GLN A 118 -1.10 2.75 -7.12
CA GLN A 118 -1.82 1.92 -8.08
C GLN A 118 -0.95 1.39 -9.23
N GLY A 119 0.21 1.95 -9.42
CA GLY A 119 1.21 1.48 -10.38
C GLY A 119 2.53 1.18 -9.70
N ILE A 120 3.19 0.11 -10.10
CA ILE A 120 4.60 -0.17 -9.79
C ILE A 120 5.23 -0.72 -11.05
N ASP A 121 6.38 -0.19 -11.43
CA ASP A 121 7.18 -0.74 -12.51
C ASP A 121 8.67 -0.43 -12.30
N PHE A 122 9.53 -1.03 -13.11
CA PHE A 122 10.96 -0.96 -12.96
C PHE A 122 11.60 -0.41 -14.24
N ARG A 123 12.54 0.50 -14.07
CA ARG A 123 13.30 1.01 -15.20
C ARG A 123 14.24 -0.08 -15.73
N PRO A 124 14.14 -0.46 -17.02
CA PRO A 124 14.91 -1.59 -17.57
C PRO A 124 16.41 -1.41 -17.49
N SER A 125 16.91 -0.17 -17.55
CA SER A 125 18.34 0.11 -17.61
C SER A 125 19.11 -0.10 -16.31
N ASP A 126 18.41 -0.01 -15.14
CA ASP A 126 19.08 -0.08 -13.83
C ASP A 126 18.21 -0.72 -12.73
N GLY A 127 17.02 -1.20 -13.06
CA GLY A 127 16.13 -1.88 -12.12
C GLY A 127 15.51 -0.99 -11.05
N ARG A 128 15.63 0.34 -11.13
CA ARG A 128 15.01 1.25 -10.16
C ARG A 128 13.50 1.16 -10.24
N ALA A 129 12.87 1.07 -9.06
CA ALA A 129 11.43 1.00 -8.93
C ALA A 129 10.80 2.40 -8.99
N PHE A 130 9.65 2.47 -9.65
CA PHE A 130 8.79 3.64 -9.72
C PHE A 130 7.37 3.27 -9.33
N THR A 131 6.67 4.21 -8.70
CA THR A 131 5.23 4.12 -8.44
C THR A 131 4.45 5.12 -9.28
N ALA A 132 3.22 4.75 -9.65
CA ALA A 132 2.18 5.69 -10.05
C ALA A 132 1.16 5.76 -8.94
N GLU A 133 0.85 6.95 -8.48
CA GLU A 133 0.09 7.19 -7.27
C GLU A 133 -0.97 8.26 -7.49
N HIS A 134 -2.17 8.04 -6.98
CA HIS A 134 -3.22 9.05 -6.97
C HIS A 134 -2.95 10.14 -5.95
N GLY A 135 -2.94 11.37 -6.43
CA GLY A 135 -3.04 12.57 -5.61
C GLY A 135 -4.44 12.77 -5.02
N PRO A 136 -4.58 13.75 -4.12
CA PRO A 136 -5.86 13.97 -3.42
C PRO A 136 -6.96 14.57 -4.29
N TRP A 137 -6.65 15.56 -5.07
CA TRP A 137 -7.55 16.31 -5.95
C TRP A 137 -6.94 16.48 -7.34
N HIS A 138 -5.67 16.64 -7.35
CA HIS A 138 -4.76 16.79 -8.47
C HIS A 138 -3.40 16.28 -8.01
N ASN A 139 -2.38 16.41 -8.82
CA ASN A 139 -1.03 15.94 -8.52
C ASN A 139 -0.93 14.42 -8.40
N ASP A 140 -1.53 13.69 -9.34
CA ASP A 140 -1.13 12.30 -9.54
C ASP A 140 0.36 12.26 -9.86
N GLU A 141 1.09 11.30 -9.28
CA GLU A 141 2.55 11.32 -9.27
C GLU A 141 3.15 10.05 -9.88
N ILE A 142 4.31 10.22 -10.50
CA ILE A 142 5.23 9.13 -10.78
C ILE A 142 6.49 9.37 -9.95
N THR A 143 6.71 8.52 -8.96
CA THR A 143 7.78 8.68 -8.00
C THR A 143 8.82 7.58 -8.13
N MET A 144 10.11 7.96 -8.24
CA MET A 144 11.22 7.02 -8.13
C MET A 144 11.44 6.65 -6.68
N LEU A 145 11.36 5.36 -6.37
CA LEU A 145 11.51 4.88 -5.00
C LEU A 145 12.98 4.80 -4.58
N VAL A 146 13.24 5.25 -3.37
CA VAL A 146 14.53 5.12 -2.70
C VAL A 146 14.34 4.32 -1.41
N ASN A 147 15.14 3.29 -1.21
CA ASN A 147 15.03 2.39 -0.05
C ASN A 147 15.06 3.15 1.29
N GLY A 148 14.00 3.02 2.07
CA GLY A 148 13.78 3.76 3.32
C GLY A 148 13.23 5.18 3.09
N GLY A 149 12.93 5.55 1.85
CA GLY A 149 12.42 6.88 1.50
C GLY A 149 10.97 7.11 1.96
N ASN A 150 10.65 8.38 2.20
CA ASN A 150 9.32 8.88 2.50
C ASN A 150 8.75 9.58 1.27
N GLY A 151 7.61 9.15 0.75
CA GLY A 151 6.89 9.78 -0.36
C GLY A 151 6.30 11.15 -0.01
N GLY A 152 6.26 11.50 1.27
CA GLY A 152 5.88 12.84 1.73
C GLY A 152 4.37 13.03 1.97
N TRP A 153 3.53 12.03 1.71
CA TRP A 153 2.12 12.12 2.04
C TRP A 153 1.92 12.08 3.55
N ASP A 154 1.56 13.20 4.14
CA ASP A 154 1.29 13.36 5.57
C ASP A 154 0.09 14.28 5.79
N PRO A 155 -1.16 13.77 5.66
CA PRO A 155 -2.36 14.57 5.81
C PRO A 155 -2.76 14.78 7.28
N ALA A 156 -2.08 14.16 8.25
CA ALA A 156 -2.43 14.27 9.67
C ALA A 156 -2.03 15.62 10.25
N GLU A 157 -3.02 16.45 10.57
CA GLU A 157 -2.83 17.82 11.08
C GLU A 157 -1.97 17.88 12.36
N LYS A 158 -2.16 16.93 13.28
CA LYS A 158 -1.42 16.89 14.56
C LYS A 158 0.09 16.69 14.43
N ARG A 159 0.57 16.26 13.30
CA ARG A 159 2.00 16.10 13.02
C ARG A 159 2.56 17.21 12.16
N GLY A 160 1.81 18.30 11.99
CA GLY A 160 2.16 19.37 11.08
C GLY A 160 2.09 18.93 9.62
N GLY A 161 1.39 17.83 9.38
CA GLY A 161 1.15 17.32 8.05
C GLY A 161 0.49 18.39 7.20
N ARG A 162 1.02 18.56 6.02
CA ARG A 162 0.47 19.47 5.04
C ARG A 162 -0.14 18.64 3.95
N GLY A 163 -1.32 18.12 4.23
CA GLY A 163 -2.11 17.50 3.19
C GLY A 163 -2.06 18.39 1.96
N ALA A 164 -1.79 17.84 0.81
CA ALA A 164 -1.75 18.60 -0.44
C ALA A 164 -3.11 19.21 -0.78
N CYS A 165 -4.15 18.89 -0.03
CA CYS A 165 -5.47 19.46 -0.16
C CYS A 165 -6.16 19.66 1.21
N PRO A 166 -7.13 20.58 1.32
CA PRO A 166 -7.99 20.66 2.48
C PRO A 166 -8.72 19.34 2.74
N ASP A 167 -8.89 18.95 4.01
CA ASP A 167 -9.47 17.67 4.42
C ASP A 167 -10.81 17.34 3.75
N GLN A 168 -11.66 18.35 3.59
CA GLN A 168 -12.94 18.22 2.91
C GLN A 168 -12.85 17.69 1.47
N TYR A 169 -11.71 17.90 0.80
CA TYR A 169 -11.46 17.43 -0.56
C TYR A 169 -10.63 16.15 -0.61
N CYS A 170 -9.89 15.88 0.45
CA CYS A 170 -9.06 14.68 0.54
C CYS A 170 -9.82 13.49 1.10
N GLY A 171 -10.97 13.72 1.74
CA GLY A 171 -11.72 12.69 2.42
C GLY A 171 -11.16 12.34 3.80
N TYR A 172 -10.40 13.25 4.41
CA TYR A 172 -9.89 13.10 5.77
C TYR A 172 -10.68 13.96 6.74
N GLU A 173 -10.93 13.43 7.92
CA GLU A 173 -11.46 14.22 9.01
C GLU A 173 -10.36 15.10 9.63
N PRO A 174 -10.67 16.32 10.07
CA PRO A 174 -9.74 17.11 10.85
C PRO A 174 -9.20 16.28 12.04
N ASN A 175 -7.91 16.26 12.25
CA ASN A 175 -7.26 15.54 13.34
C ASN A 175 -7.17 14.00 13.22
N GLN A 176 -7.24 13.42 12.04
CA GLN A 176 -6.92 12.00 11.81
C GLN A 176 -5.47 11.74 11.47
#